data_9aac3ded1e0b75a1705559aa33db3b02
#
_entry.id   9aac3ded1e0b75a1705559aa33db3b02
#
_cell.length_a   1.000
_cell.length_b   1.000
_cell.length_c   1.000
_cell.angle_alpha   90.00
_cell.angle_beta   90.00
_cell.angle_gamma   90.00
#
_symmetry.space_group_name_H-M   'P 1'
#
loop_
_entity.id
_entity.type
_entity.pdbx_description
1 polymer ?
#
loop_
_entity_poly.entity_id
_entity_poly.type
_entity_poly.pdbx_seq_one_letter_code
_entity_poly.pdbx_strand_id
1 'polypeptide(L)'
;RQLRDGGVRVVAALPGGLFRAAFVRFDLRMHRKIAVIDGEVAYTGSLNLVDPRYFKQDAGVGQWVDAMVRVRGPAVEGLLGTFLGDWALEAGEGVEHLADASDYHPLAECGPSVVQVAPSGPIESSDAILRSLLMAIYSARRELILTTPYFVPDESLVAALMSAAQRGVAVTLIVPGRVDSRLVRLASQA
;
A
#
# COMPACT_ATOMS: atom_id res chain seq x y z
N ARG A 1 -17.84 -16.49 -7.16
CA ARG A 1 -19.07 -17.23 -6.89
C ARG A 1 -18.86 -18.18 -5.70
N GLN A 2 -17.90 -19.11 -5.76
CA GLN A 2 -17.63 -20.07 -4.66
C GLN A 2 -17.48 -19.41 -3.27
N LEU A 3 -16.76 -18.30 -3.17
CA LEU A 3 -16.58 -17.59 -1.88
C LEU A 3 -17.92 -17.09 -1.34
N ARG A 4 -18.75 -16.50 -2.19
CA ARG A 4 -20.07 -16.00 -1.77
C ARG A 4 -21.00 -17.15 -1.37
N ASP A 5 -20.97 -18.26 -2.12
CA ASP A 5 -21.76 -19.45 -1.82
C ASP A 5 -21.33 -20.07 -0.47
N GLY A 6 -20.06 -19.87 -0.07
CA GLY A 6 -19.51 -20.24 1.23
C GLY A 6 -19.70 -19.20 2.36
N GLY A 7 -20.52 -18.18 2.15
CA GLY A 7 -20.82 -17.17 3.17
C GLY A 7 -19.83 -16.00 3.26
N VAL A 8 -18.84 -15.92 2.36
CA VAL A 8 -17.87 -14.81 2.35
C VAL A 8 -18.50 -13.58 1.68
N ARG A 9 -18.46 -12.44 2.35
CA ARG A 9 -18.84 -11.15 1.77
C ARG A 9 -17.76 -10.70 0.78
N VAL A 10 -18.12 -10.49 -0.46
CA VAL A 10 -17.19 -10.10 -1.54
C VAL A 10 -17.76 -8.92 -2.31
N VAL A 11 -17.03 -7.83 -2.36
CA VAL A 11 -17.34 -6.64 -3.17
C VAL A 11 -16.24 -6.47 -4.23
N ALA A 12 -16.66 -6.12 -5.43
CA ALA A 12 -15.72 -5.83 -6.51
C ALA A 12 -15.38 -4.35 -6.48
N ALA A 13 -14.13 -4.04 -6.18
CA ALA A 13 -13.64 -2.67 -6.24
C ALA A 13 -13.58 -2.17 -7.69
N LEU A 14 -14.00 -0.92 -7.91
CA LEU A 14 -14.00 -0.26 -9.23
C LEU A 14 -14.62 -1.14 -10.32
N PRO A 15 -15.90 -1.54 -10.20
CA PRO A 15 -16.54 -2.38 -11.19
C PRO A 15 -16.51 -1.69 -12.55
N GLY A 16 -15.81 -2.30 -13.50
CA GLY A 16 -15.72 -1.82 -14.88
C GLY A 16 -17.05 -1.87 -15.58
N GLY A 17 -17.50 -0.75 -16.16
CA GLY A 17 -18.65 -0.67 -17.04
C GLY A 17 -18.29 0.14 -18.28
N LEU A 18 -18.81 -0.24 -19.45
CA LEU A 18 -18.53 0.43 -20.72
C LEU A 18 -18.82 1.95 -20.70
N PHE A 19 -19.78 2.40 -19.91
CA PHE A 19 -20.11 3.83 -19.73
C PHE A 19 -19.16 4.55 -18.76
N ARG A 20 -18.55 3.87 -17.79
CA ARG A 20 -17.53 4.44 -16.90
C ARG A 20 -16.16 4.54 -17.54
N ALA A 21 -15.88 3.73 -18.54
CA ALA A 21 -14.65 3.72 -19.29
C ALA A 21 -14.27 5.09 -19.90
N ALA A 22 -15.25 5.93 -20.19
CA ALA A 22 -15.02 7.27 -20.76
C ALA A 22 -14.69 8.35 -19.71
N PHE A 23 -14.94 8.09 -18.42
CA PHE A 23 -14.84 9.11 -17.36
C PHE A 23 -13.99 8.71 -16.16
N VAL A 24 -13.52 7.46 -16.07
CA VAL A 24 -12.72 6.97 -14.95
C VAL A 24 -11.35 6.54 -15.44
N ARG A 25 -10.32 6.99 -14.76
CA ARG A 25 -8.94 6.58 -15.02
C ARG A 25 -8.81 5.07 -14.79
N PHE A 26 -8.54 4.31 -15.84
CA PHE A 26 -8.33 2.85 -15.78
C PHE A 26 -7.08 2.42 -15.01
N ASP A 27 -6.19 3.36 -14.74
CA ASP A 27 -4.96 3.14 -13.99
C ASP A 27 -5.18 3.21 -12.47
N LEU A 28 -6.32 3.71 -12.01
CA LEU A 28 -6.67 3.69 -10.59
C LEU A 28 -7.10 2.28 -10.19
N ARG A 29 -6.27 1.64 -9.38
CA ARG A 29 -6.52 0.30 -8.86
C ARG A 29 -6.32 0.28 -7.36
N MET A 30 -7.09 -0.55 -6.69
CA MET A 30 -6.84 -0.87 -5.28
C MET A 30 -5.50 -1.60 -5.17
N HIS A 31 -4.52 -1.00 -4.49
CA HIS A 31 -3.21 -1.60 -4.25
C HIS A 31 -2.97 -1.97 -2.79
N ARG A 32 -3.87 -1.61 -1.89
CA ARG A 32 -3.78 -1.93 -0.47
C ARG A 32 -3.91 -3.44 -0.26
N LYS A 33 -3.09 -3.98 0.60
CA LYS A 33 -3.14 -5.36 1.08
C LYS A 33 -3.26 -5.26 2.58
N ILE A 34 -4.48 -5.32 3.07
CA ILE A 34 -4.80 -5.22 4.49
C ILE A 34 -5.59 -6.47 4.87
N ALA A 35 -5.16 -7.15 5.91
CA ALA A 35 -5.93 -8.18 6.57
C ALA A 35 -6.05 -7.83 8.04
N VAL A 36 -7.27 -7.74 8.55
CA VAL A 36 -7.54 -7.52 9.99
C VAL A 36 -8.24 -8.76 10.52
N ILE A 37 -7.78 -9.27 11.64
CA ILE A 37 -8.25 -10.50 12.26
C ILE A 37 -8.78 -10.13 13.63
N ASP A 38 -10.06 -10.38 13.87
CA ASP A 38 -10.78 -10.17 15.12
C ASP A 38 -10.65 -8.72 15.67
N GLY A 39 -10.32 -7.76 14.83
CA GLY A 39 -10.04 -6.39 15.25
C GLY A 39 -8.74 -6.21 16.06
N GLU A 40 -8.01 -7.27 16.38
CA GLU A 40 -6.85 -7.27 17.29
C GLU A 40 -5.49 -7.30 16.61
N VAL A 41 -5.42 -7.94 15.44
CA VAL A 41 -4.18 -8.12 14.70
C VAL A 41 -4.39 -7.72 13.25
N ALA A 42 -3.46 -6.95 12.70
CA ALA A 42 -3.49 -6.61 11.30
C ALA A 42 -2.19 -7.01 10.58
N TYR A 43 -2.32 -7.28 9.29
CA TYR A 43 -1.21 -7.48 8.38
C TYR A 43 -1.34 -6.52 7.20
N THR A 44 -0.24 -5.91 6.82
CA THR A 44 -0.16 -5.07 5.61
C THR A 44 1.21 -5.19 4.97
N GLY A 45 1.31 -4.92 3.69
CA GLY A 45 2.58 -5.02 2.97
C GLY A 45 2.40 -5.17 1.47
N SER A 46 3.33 -5.86 0.82
CA SER A 46 3.36 -5.99 -0.63
C SER A 46 2.70 -7.26 -1.17
N LEU A 47 2.48 -8.30 -0.34
CA LEU A 47 1.99 -9.60 -0.76
C LEU A 47 0.56 -9.53 -1.34
N ASN A 48 0.42 -9.93 -2.59
CA ASN A 48 -0.89 -10.13 -3.21
C ASN A 48 -1.46 -11.52 -2.91
N LEU A 49 -2.79 -11.66 -2.90
CA LEU A 49 -3.47 -12.96 -2.78
C LEU A 49 -3.42 -13.72 -4.14
N VAL A 50 -2.22 -13.91 -4.65
CA VAL A 50 -1.97 -14.63 -5.89
C VAL A 50 -0.70 -15.46 -5.74
N ASP A 51 -0.72 -16.70 -6.23
CA ASP A 51 0.49 -17.52 -6.25
C ASP A 51 1.46 -16.97 -7.30
N PRO A 52 2.66 -16.48 -6.89
CA PRO A 52 3.62 -15.87 -7.81
C PRO A 52 4.12 -16.84 -8.88
N ARG A 53 4.00 -18.16 -8.67
CA ARG A 53 4.40 -19.18 -9.66
C ARG A 53 3.52 -19.18 -10.91
N TYR A 54 2.31 -18.63 -10.83
CA TYR A 54 1.35 -18.60 -11.94
C TYR A 54 1.10 -17.23 -12.51
N PHE A 55 1.80 -16.20 -12.03
CA PHE A 55 1.56 -14.81 -12.46
C PHE A 55 2.79 -14.20 -13.13
N LYS A 56 2.61 -13.67 -14.34
CA LYS A 56 3.64 -12.96 -15.14
C LYS A 56 4.97 -13.74 -15.31
N GLN A 57 4.92 -15.06 -15.47
CA GLN A 57 6.13 -15.89 -15.66
C GLN A 57 6.88 -15.56 -16.96
N ASP A 58 6.18 -15.12 -17.98
CA ASP A 58 6.69 -14.70 -19.30
C ASP A 58 7.44 -13.36 -19.26
N ALA A 59 7.34 -12.59 -18.19
CA ALA A 59 8.10 -11.34 -18.04
C ALA A 59 9.62 -11.56 -17.80
N GLY A 60 10.04 -12.78 -17.42
CA GLY A 60 11.46 -13.12 -17.24
C GLY A 60 12.16 -12.40 -16.09
N VAL A 61 11.38 -11.90 -15.11
CA VAL A 61 11.90 -11.15 -13.95
C VAL A 61 12.05 -12.02 -12.68
N GLY A 62 11.70 -13.30 -12.75
CA GLY A 62 11.72 -14.21 -11.61
C GLY A 62 10.51 -14.04 -10.68
N GLN A 63 10.59 -14.69 -9.51
CA GLN A 63 9.54 -14.58 -8.49
C GLN A 63 9.64 -13.25 -7.74
N TRP A 64 8.49 -12.73 -7.32
CA TRP A 64 8.44 -11.54 -6.48
C TRP A 64 8.98 -11.82 -5.09
N VAL A 65 9.66 -10.82 -4.54
CA VAL A 65 10.09 -10.82 -3.14
C VAL A 65 9.17 -9.86 -2.39
N ASP A 66 8.29 -10.42 -1.58
CA ASP A 66 7.29 -9.66 -0.83
C ASP A 66 7.69 -9.53 0.64
N ALA A 67 7.22 -8.46 1.27
CA ALA A 67 7.34 -8.24 2.71
C ALA A 67 5.97 -7.89 3.30
N MET A 68 5.70 -8.45 4.48
CA MET A 68 4.50 -8.16 5.27
C MET A 68 4.88 -7.73 6.68
N VAL A 69 4.16 -6.75 7.19
CA VAL A 69 4.26 -6.31 8.58
C VAL A 69 3.05 -6.82 9.33
N ARG A 70 3.29 -7.45 10.49
CA ARG A 70 2.26 -7.79 11.46
C ARG A 70 2.17 -6.68 12.49
N VAL A 71 0.98 -6.14 12.70
CA VAL A 71 0.69 -5.03 13.61
C VAL A 71 -0.23 -5.51 14.72
N ARG A 72 0.01 -5.04 15.95
CA ARG A 72 -0.87 -5.20 17.13
C ARG A 72 -0.96 -3.87 17.86
N GLY A 73 -1.97 -3.72 18.71
CA GLY A 73 -2.22 -2.50 19.46
C GLY A 73 -2.96 -1.44 18.64
N PRO A 74 -3.03 -0.18 19.11
CA PRO A 74 -3.92 0.86 18.56
C PRO A 74 -3.76 1.13 17.06
N ALA A 75 -2.60 0.87 16.46
CA ALA A 75 -2.40 1.05 15.01
C ALA A 75 -3.26 0.11 14.14
N VAL A 76 -3.77 -1.00 14.71
CA VAL A 76 -4.74 -1.90 14.04
C VAL A 76 -6.03 -1.15 13.71
N GLU A 77 -6.46 -0.25 14.58
CA GLU A 77 -7.67 0.58 14.39
C GLU A 77 -7.54 1.45 13.13
N GLY A 78 -6.37 2.03 12.89
CA GLY A 78 -6.10 2.80 11.68
C GLY A 78 -6.16 1.97 10.40
N LEU A 79 -5.67 0.73 10.43
CA LEU A 79 -5.76 -0.21 9.31
C LEU A 79 -7.20 -0.70 9.10
N LEU A 80 -7.92 -0.99 10.18
CA LEU A 80 -9.33 -1.35 10.13
C LEU A 80 -10.16 -0.19 9.56
N GLY A 81 -9.97 1.03 10.05
CA GLY A 81 -10.65 2.22 9.53
C GLY A 81 -10.41 2.44 8.04
N THR A 82 -9.17 2.19 7.57
CA THR A 82 -8.83 2.25 6.14
C THR A 82 -9.61 1.20 5.35
N PHE A 83 -9.67 -0.05 5.84
CA PHE A 83 -10.44 -1.12 5.20
C PHE A 83 -11.93 -0.80 5.16
N LEU A 84 -12.50 -0.32 6.28
CA LEU A 84 -13.93 0.03 6.38
C LEU A 84 -14.29 1.17 5.43
N GLY A 85 -13.42 2.18 5.30
CA GLY A 85 -13.60 3.27 4.34
C GLY A 85 -13.61 2.78 2.90
N ASP A 86 -12.66 1.93 2.52
CA ASP A 86 -12.63 1.31 1.18
C ASP A 86 -13.89 0.46 0.92
N TRP A 87 -14.31 -0.33 1.93
CA TRP A 87 -15.52 -1.15 1.83
C TRP A 87 -16.78 -0.30 1.63
N ALA A 88 -16.96 0.74 2.42
CA ALA A 88 -18.12 1.62 2.34
C ALA A 88 -18.26 2.27 0.96
N LEU A 89 -17.14 2.69 0.38
CA LEU A 89 -17.10 3.28 -0.96
C LEU A 89 -17.53 2.30 -2.05
N GLU A 90 -17.05 1.07 -1.97
CA GLU A 90 -17.25 0.07 -3.02
C GLU A 90 -18.57 -0.70 -2.85
N ALA A 91 -19.00 -0.93 -1.61
CA ALA A 91 -20.27 -1.61 -1.32
C ALA A 91 -21.50 -0.70 -1.43
N GLY A 92 -21.29 0.63 -1.31
CA GLY A 92 -22.38 1.58 -1.20
C GLY A 92 -23.18 1.45 0.09
N GLU A 93 -22.63 0.75 1.08
CA GLU A 93 -23.22 0.57 2.42
C GLU A 93 -22.60 1.58 3.40
N GLY A 94 -23.39 2.09 4.34
CA GLY A 94 -22.90 2.96 5.39
C GLY A 94 -21.89 2.24 6.31
N VAL A 95 -20.98 2.98 6.88
CA VAL A 95 -19.92 2.45 7.76
C VAL A 95 -20.48 1.91 9.08
N GLU A 96 -21.69 2.37 9.47
CA GLU A 96 -22.37 2.01 10.71
C GLU A 96 -22.60 0.49 10.83
N HIS A 97 -23.00 -0.15 9.73
CA HIS A 97 -23.24 -1.60 9.72
C HIS A 97 -21.96 -2.45 9.80
N LEU A 98 -20.85 -1.87 9.44
CA LEU A 98 -19.55 -2.56 9.52
C LEU A 98 -18.92 -2.38 10.90
N ALA A 99 -19.16 -1.23 11.54
CA ALA A 99 -18.74 -0.98 12.90
C ALA A 99 -19.48 -1.86 13.93
N ASP A 100 -20.79 -2.07 13.71
CA ASP A 100 -21.60 -2.96 14.56
C ASP A 100 -21.24 -4.44 14.42
N ALA A 101 -20.67 -4.83 13.28
CA ALA A 101 -20.27 -6.21 13.01
C ALA A 101 -18.86 -6.57 13.54
N SER A 102 -18.10 -5.55 13.92
CA SER A 102 -16.76 -5.72 14.42
C SER A 102 -16.74 -5.50 15.92
N ASP A 103 -16.94 -6.29 16.83
CA ASP A 103 -16.76 -6.08 18.31
C ASP A 103 -15.65 -5.06 18.61
N TYR A 104 -15.81 -3.83 18.08
CA TYR A 104 -14.80 -2.78 18.15
C TYR A 104 -14.62 -2.35 19.59
N HIS A 105 -13.47 -2.63 20.13
CA HIS A 105 -13.04 -2.14 21.43
C HIS A 105 -11.65 -1.51 21.30
N PRO A 106 -11.37 -0.40 22.01
CA PRO A 106 -10.07 0.23 21.98
C PRO A 106 -8.97 -0.74 22.37
N LEU A 107 -7.94 -0.84 21.54
CA LEU A 107 -6.83 -1.74 21.78
C LEU A 107 -5.81 -1.10 22.73
N ALA A 108 -5.35 -1.88 23.70
CA ALA A 108 -4.28 -1.46 24.58
C ALA A 108 -2.96 -1.29 23.82
N GLU A 109 -2.12 -0.35 24.26
CA GLU A 109 -0.76 -0.20 23.75
C GLU A 109 0.03 -1.49 23.89
N CYS A 110 0.82 -1.82 22.86
CA CYS A 110 1.53 -3.08 22.76
C CYS A 110 2.92 -2.86 22.17
N GLY A 111 3.95 -3.05 23.00
CA GLY A 111 5.34 -2.90 22.57
C GLY A 111 5.83 -1.43 22.51
N PRO A 112 7.12 -1.22 22.22
CA PRO A 112 7.77 0.09 22.27
C PRO A 112 7.72 0.87 20.94
N SER A 113 7.19 0.29 19.86
CA SER A 113 7.22 0.90 18.54
C SER A 113 6.10 1.92 18.36
N VAL A 114 6.47 3.13 17.93
CA VAL A 114 5.49 4.13 17.49
C VAL A 114 5.12 3.83 16.04
N VAL A 115 3.83 3.66 15.79
CA VAL A 115 3.30 3.33 14.45
C VAL A 115 2.24 4.35 14.08
N GLN A 116 2.34 4.86 12.87
CA GLN A 116 1.33 5.72 12.25
C GLN A 116 0.84 5.09 10.95
N VAL A 117 -0.46 4.98 10.78
CA VAL A 117 -1.09 4.56 9.51
C VAL A 117 -1.35 5.80 8.68
N ALA A 118 -0.78 5.85 7.49
CA ALA A 118 -0.97 6.94 6.53
C ALA A 118 -1.50 6.36 5.20
N PRO A 119 -2.82 6.21 5.04
CA PRO A 119 -3.39 5.71 3.82
C PRO A 119 -3.23 6.72 2.69
N SER A 120 -3.18 6.23 1.46
CA SER A 120 -3.26 7.05 0.25
C SER A 120 -4.32 6.50 -0.68
N GLY A 121 -5.07 7.35 -1.33
CA GLY A 121 -6.15 6.95 -2.20
C GLY A 121 -6.89 8.15 -2.80
N PRO A 122 -7.97 7.91 -3.54
CA PRO A 122 -8.69 8.98 -4.23
C PRO A 122 -9.39 9.98 -3.28
N ILE A 123 -9.60 9.61 -2.02
CA ILE A 123 -10.23 10.46 -1.01
C ILE A 123 -9.20 11.18 -0.15
N GLU A 124 -8.05 10.55 0.06
CA GLU A 124 -6.96 11.13 0.83
C GLU A 124 -6.14 12.10 -0.03
N SER A 125 -5.36 12.96 0.61
CA SER A 125 -4.43 13.83 -0.09
C SER A 125 -3.47 13.00 -0.96
N SER A 126 -3.46 13.25 -2.26
CA SER A 126 -2.61 12.55 -3.23
C SER A 126 -1.12 12.63 -2.88
N ASP A 127 -0.72 13.67 -2.17
CA ASP A 127 0.69 13.95 -1.84
C ASP A 127 1.09 13.48 -0.44
N ALA A 128 0.16 12.92 0.35
CA ALA A 128 0.44 12.57 1.76
C ALA A 128 1.63 11.61 1.90
N ILE A 129 1.69 10.57 1.06
CA ILE A 129 2.79 9.58 1.08
C ILE A 129 4.10 10.23 0.64
N LEU A 130 4.08 11.01 -0.45
CA LEU A 130 5.29 11.69 -0.92
C LEU A 130 5.84 12.62 0.17
N ARG A 131 4.99 13.45 0.78
CA ARG A 131 5.39 14.35 1.86
C ARG A 131 5.96 13.60 3.06
N SER A 132 5.33 12.50 3.47
CA SER A 132 5.82 11.66 4.56
C SER A 132 7.18 11.06 4.23
N LEU A 133 7.38 10.59 3.00
CA LEU A 133 8.66 10.06 2.54
C LEU A 133 9.75 11.14 2.51
N LEU A 134 9.44 12.33 2.00
CA LEU A 134 10.37 13.46 2.00
C LEU A 134 10.78 13.85 3.43
N MET A 135 9.81 13.92 4.35
CA MET A 135 10.11 14.19 5.77
C MET A 135 11.04 13.14 6.37
N ALA A 136 10.80 11.85 6.09
CA ALA A 136 11.64 10.76 6.56
C ALA A 136 13.08 10.88 6.00
N ILE A 137 13.23 11.17 4.70
CA ILE A 137 14.54 11.35 4.05
C ILE A 137 15.29 12.55 4.63
N TYR A 138 14.62 13.69 4.81
CA TYR A 138 15.24 14.87 5.40
C TYR A 138 15.57 14.69 6.89
N SER A 139 14.85 13.81 7.61
CA SER A 139 15.10 13.50 9.01
C SER A 139 16.22 12.47 9.21
N ALA A 140 16.63 11.75 8.16
CA ALA A 140 17.70 10.75 8.24
C ALA A 140 19.03 11.40 8.64
N ARG A 141 19.75 10.77 9.60
CA ARG A 141 21.00 11.30 10.15
C ARG A 141 22.21 10.41 9.95
N ARG A 142 22.03 9.12 9.78
CA ARG A 142 23.14 8.14 9.67
C ARG A 142 23.01 7.23 8.45
N GLU A 143 21.86 6.64 8.29
CA GLU A 143 21.60 5.65 7.25
C GLU A 143 20.19 5.79 6.71
N LEU A 144 20.05 5.58 5.41
CA LEU A 144 18.77 5.54 4.70
C LEU A 144 18.81 4.35 3.73
N ILE A 145 17.97 3.36 3.98
CA ILE A 145 17.85 2.17 3.13
C ILE A 145 16.46 2.20 2.49
N LEU A 146 16.42 2.17 1.16
CA LEU A 146 15.19 2.16 0.38
C LEU A 146 15.18 0.94 -0.53
N THR A 147 14.04 0.28 -0.62
CA THR A 147 13.79 -0.76 -1.62
C THR A 147 12.47 -0.49 -2.32
N THR A 148 12.48 -0.56 -3.65
CA THR A 148 11.28 -0.33 -4.46
C THR A 148 11.34 -1.12 -5.77
N PRO A 149 10.24 -1.73 -6.21
CA PRO A 149 10.19 -2.40 -7.51
C PRO A 149 10.17 -1.41 -8.67
N TYR A 150 9.79 -0.14 -8.43
CA TYR A 150 9.67 0.89 -9.44
C TYR A 150 10.29 2.19 -8.92
N PHE A 151 11.44 2.53 -9.45
CA PHE A 151 12.11 3.77 -9.11
C PHE A 151 11.92 4.79 -10.24
N VAL A 152 10.91 5.63 -10.09
CA VAL A 152 10.59 6.74 -10.98
C VAL A 152 10.40 7.99 -10.11
N PRO A 153 11.51 8.53 -9.56
CA PRO A 153 11.45 9.64 -8.63
C PRO A 153 11.08 10.94 -9.35
N ASP A 154 10.32 11.79 -8.68
CA ASP A 154 10.17 13.18 -9.07
C ASP A 154 11.38 14.01 -8.64
N GLU A 155 11.44 15.26 -9.08
CA GLU A 155 12.56 16.17 -8.77
C GLU A 155 12.74 16.37 -7.26
N SER A 156 11.64 16.41 -6.49
CA SER A 156 11.68 16.62 -5.05
C SER A 156 12.31 15.44 -4.32
N LEU A 157 12.01 14.23 -4.76
CA LEU A 157 12.57 13.00 -4.20
C LEU A 157 14.06 12.86 -4.54
N VAL A 158 14.45 13.18 -5.77
CA VAL A 158 15.86 13.20 -6.19
C VAL A 158 16.64 14.21 -5.35
N ALA A 159 16.14 15.43 -5.21
CA ALA A 159 16.78 16.48 -4.41
C ALA A 159 16.92 16.07 -2.94
N ALA A 160 15.90 15.43 -2.36
CA ALA A 160 15.94 14.95 -0.98
C ALA A 160 17.01 13.85 -0.79
N LEU A 161 17.10 12.87 -1.69
CA LEU A 161 18.09 11.81 -1.64
C LEU A 161 19.52 12.35 -1.79
N MET A 162 19.74 13.25 -2.75
CA MET A 162 21.03 13.93 -2.93
C MET A 162 21.41 14.73 -1.68
N SER A 163 20.47 15.49 -1.12
CA SER A 163 20.68 16.24 0.11
C SER A 163 21.05 15.33 1.28
N ALA A 164 20.39 14.17 1.44
CA ALA A 164 20.74 13.20 2.47
C ALA A 164 22.19 12.73 2.31
N ALA A 165 22.60 12.32 1.10
CA ALA A 165 23.97 11.89 0.82
C ALA A 165 25.00 13.01 1.08
N GLN A 166 24.72 14.25 0.68
CA GLN A 166 25.58 15.40 0.91
C GLN A 166 25.72 15.76 2.40
N ARG A 167 24.70 15.44 3.23
CA ARG A 167 24.80 15.57 4.69
C ARG A 167 25.60 14.45 5.35
N GLY A 168 26.13 13.50 4.59
CA GLY A 168 26.90 12.37 5.10
C GLY A 168 26.04 11.17 5.55
N VAL A 169 24.75 11.14 5.17
CA VAL A 169 23.90 9.96 5.40
C VAL A 169 24.30 8.85 4.42
N ALA A 170 24.51 7.63 4.91
CA ALA A 170 24.75 6.46 4.07
C ALA A 170 23.43 6.08 3.36
N VAL A 171 23.29 6.45 2.09
CA VAL A 171 22.08 6.18 1.30
C VAL A 171 22.27 4.92 0.47
N THR A 172 21.42 3.91 0.69
CA THR A 172 21.38 2.67 -0.06
C THR A 172 20.03 2.50 -0.73
N LEU A 173 20.02 2.30 -2.04
CA LEU A 173 18.83 2.07 -2.83
C LEU A 173 18.89 0.69 -3.49
N ILE A 174 17.88 -0.12 -3.26
CA ILE A 174 17.71 -1.44 -3.88
C ILE A 174 16.57 -1.34 -4.91
N VAL A 175 16.93 -1.57 -6.16
CA VAL A 175 15.99 -1.58 -7.29
C VAL A 175 16.19 -2.87 -8.11
N PRO A 176 15.16 -3.37 -8.79
CA PRO A 176 15.30 -4.56 -9.61
C PRO A 176 16.19 -4.31 -10.83
N GLY A 177 17.08 -5.24 -11.13
CA GLY A 177 17.92 -5.20 -12.33
C GLY A 177 17.12 -5.35 -13.64
N ARG A 178 15.90 -5.87 -13.55
CA ARG A 178 14.93 -5.97 -14.66
C ARG A 178 13.54 -5.60 -14.15
N VAL A 179 12.84 -4.77 -14.92
CA VAL A 179 11.48 -4.32 -14.60
C VAL A 179 10.49 -5.03 -15.52
N ASP A 180 9.38 -5.48 -14.97
CA ASP A 180 8.31 -6.22 -15.66
C ASP A 180 7.44 -5.33 -16.58
N SER A 181 7.53 -4.02 -16.45
CA SER A 181 6.77 -3.04 -17.22
C SER A 181 7.66 -2.25 -18.19
N ARG A 182 7.33 -2.28 -19.47
CA ARG A 182 8.04 -1.48 -20.50
C ARG A 182 7.94 0.03 -20.24
N LEU A 183 6.78 0.50 -19.77
CA LEU A 183 6.57 1.92 -19.45
C LEU A 183 7.43 2.36 -18.26
N VAL A 184 7.47 1.57 -17.20
CA VAL A 184 8.31 1.88 -16.02
C VAL A 184 9.79 1.84 -16.40
N ARG A 185 10.20 0.91 -17.25
CA ARG A 185 11.58 0.83 -17.73
C ARG A 185 12.02 2.08 -18.49
N LEU A 186 11.13 2.65 -19.31
CA LEU A 186 11.42 3.91 -20.02
C LEU A 186 11.45 5.09 -19.06
N ALA A 187 10.51 5.15 -18.12
CA ALA A 187 10.43 6.23 -17.12
C ALA A 187 11.58 6.22 -16.11
N SER A 188 12.18 5.06 -15.81
CA SER A 188 13.31 4.93 -14.88
C SER A 188 14.67 5.24 -15.53
N GLN A 189 14.73 5.49 -16.85
CA GLN A 189 15.94 5.82 -17.59
C GLN A 189 16.02 7.31 -17.96
N ALA A 190 14.96 8.07 -17.69
CA ALA A 190 14.90 9.51 -17.88
C ALA A 190 15.41 10.25 -16.64
#